data_dfc6942b25aa6c1ff7f1ecf3ebe9707e
#
_entry.id   dfc6942b25aa6c1ff7f1ecf3ebe9707e
#
_cell.length_a   1.000
_cell.length_b   1.000
_cell.length_c   1.000
_cell.angle_alpha   90.00
_cell.angle_beta   90.00
_cell.angle_gamma   90.00
#
_symmetry.space_group_name_H-M   'P 1'
#
loop_
_entity.id
_entity.type
_entity.pdbx_description
1 polymer ?
#
loop_
_entity_poly.entity_id
_entity_poly.type
_entity_poly.pdbx_seq_one_letter_code
_entity_poly.pdbx_strand_id
1 'polypeptide(L)'
;MLSFLAPLFFVGLAAVAVPLVVHLVNRERKQVTAFPSLMFLERVPYKSVRRRRIRHWALLALRCLVLAALAVAFARPFATRADAAAIGGSGAREVVVLLDRSYSMSREGQWRRAQAEARRVIDGLRPGDRASVVLFDETAEAATTPTGDLSRLRAAIDGAQPGWGRTRFAPPLRLAQKLLAESDRPRREVVLVSDFPRRAWDGREDVRLPEGATLAWRDVGGDTRPDVAVAQVTMRRDRAAGRDQLVVQARLTATSACAGTTCGAPRPVPVTLALAGRDVETRTASLPPNGSTTVDFAAVAVPAGRTRGTVQVAADALTRDDTWHFVVSPTQELSVLLVEPASPRANQSLYLRRALELAAQPPTRVDVRAAERVSAADLEGRALVVLNDAVVADGAFARRLAEHVRAGGGLLTVLGPRAADAAAPLRAILPATPGDVVDRGVEGGRLANLDLSHPALEPFAQPRGGDFASARVLRYRAARLADSAVAIARWDDGGIALAERRVGAGISLVWTSTFDTYWNDLALQPVFLPLVHRLSRHAARLAEARASRAVGELLEAPRGAAGATVVAEAPSGLRIPVRDSVGTARGAVPLREAGFYTLRAAG
;
A
#
# COMPACT_ATOMS: atom_id res chain seq x y z
N MET A 1 -4.61 42.54 0.21
CA MET A 1 -4.52 42.67 -1.27
C MET A 1 -5.25 41.49 -1.92
N LEU A 2 -6.10 41.77 -2.93
CA LEU A 2 -6.71 40.72 -3.75
C LEU A 2 -5.63 40.11 -4.64
N SER A 3 -5.38 38.83 -4.48
CA SER A 3 -4.48 38.04 -5.34
C SER A 3 -5.27 37.10 -6.23
N PHE A 4 -4.71 36.71 -7.38
CA PHE A 4 -5.39 35.86 -8.37
C PHE A 4 -4.57 34.60 -8.62
N LEU A 5 -5.22 33.44 -8.55
CA LEU A 5 -4.55 32.14 -8.71
C LEU A 5 -4.10 31.90 -10.16
N ALA A 6 -4.82 32.49 -11.12
CA ALA A 6 -4.55 32.31 -12.54
C ALA A 6 -4.71 33.63 -13.32
N PRO A 7 -3.76 34.59 -13.16
CA PRO A 7 -3.86 35.93 -13.76
C PRO A 7 -3.90 35.91 -15.29
N LEU A 8 -3.44 34.83 -15.92
CA LEU A 8 -3.46 34.67 -17.38
C LEU A 8 -4.90 34.72 -17.97
N PHE A 9 -5.93 34.40 -17.18
CA PHE A 9 -7.31 34.47 -17.63
C PHE A 9 -7.84 35.91 -17.83
N PHE A 10 -7.12 36.92 -17.34
CA PHE A 10 -7.44 38.31 -17.71
C PHE A 10 -7.26 38.62 -19.20
N VAL A 11 -6.49 37.83 -19.95
CA VAL A 11 -6.46 37.89 -21.42
C VAL A 11 -7.87 37.63 -22.01
N GLY A 12 -8.71 36.87 -21.32
CA GLY A 12 -10.10 36.64 -21.67
C GLY A 12 -10.96 37.92 -21.66
N LEU A 13 -10.52 39.02 -21.01
CA LEU A 13 -11.19 40.33 -21.11
C LEU A 13 -11.17 40.91 -22.54
N ALA A 14 -10.23 40.50 -23.39
CA ALA A 14 -10.21 40.84 -24.80
C ALA A 14 -11.49 40.38 -25.53
N ALA A 15 -12.17 39.32 -25.03
CA ALA A 15 -13.46 38.87 -25.57
C ALA A 15 -14.60 39.89 -25.42
N VAL A 16 -14.48 40.88 -24.52
CA VAL A 16 -15.41 41.98 -24.37
C VAL A 16 -15.45 42.86 -25.62
N ALA A 17 -14.40 42.88 -26.43
CA ALA A 17 -14.37 43.58 -27.71
C ALA A 17 -15.36 42.96 -28.72
N VAL A 18 -15.69 41.69 -28.62
CA VAL A 18 -16.57 40.99 -29.57
C VAL A 18 -18.01 41.57 -29.58
N PRO A 19 -18.73 41.66 -28.44
CA PRO A 19 -20.06 42.28 -28.44
C PRO A 19 -20.02 43.75 -28.85
N LEU A 20 -18.94 44.46 -28.57
CA LEU A 20 -18.77 45.86 -28.95
C LEU A 20 -18.63 45.99 -30.49
N VAL A 21 -17.79 45.17 -31.11
CA VAL A 21 -17.61 45.13 -32.58
C VAL A 21 -18.91 44.66 -33.27
N VAL A 22 -19.54 43.62 -32.76
CA VAL A 22 -20.81 43.12 -33.32
C VAL A 22 -21.91 44.20 -33.26
N HIS A 23 -21.96 44.93 -32.15
CA HIS A 23 -22.95 46.02 -32.00
C HIS A 23 -22.69 47.21 -32.94
N LEU A 24 -21.42 47.49 -33.26
CA LEU A 24 -21.01 48.54 -34.20
C LEU A 24 -21.20 48.13 -35.68
N VAL A 25 -21.05 46.85 -36.00
CA VAL A 25 -21.06 46.30 -37.37
C VAL A 25 -22.45 45.86 -37.81
N ASN A 26 -23.33 45.43 -36.89
CA ASN A 26 -24.66 44.91 -37.25
C ASN A 26 -25.56 46.02 -37.84
N ARG A 27 -25.77 45.94 -39.15
CA ARG A 27 -26.73 46.76 -39.89
C ARG A 27 -28.11 46.14 -39.81
N GLU A 28 -29.09 46.82 -39.18
CA GLU A 28 -30.51 46.51 -39.40
C GLU A 28 -30.86 46.71 -40.88
N ARG A 29 -31.18 45.66 -41.58
CA ARG A 29 -31.77 45.72 -42.89
C ARG A 29 -33.21 46.23 -42.72
N LYS A 30 -33.45 47.49 -43.04
CA LYS A 30 -34.81 47.96 -43.16
C LYS A 30 -35.47 47.31 -44.40
N GLN A 31 -36.51 46.53 -44.18
CA GLN A 31 -37.38 46.14 -45.27
C GLN A 31 -38.02 47.40 -45.83
N VAL A 32 -37.68 47.71 -47.05
CA VAL A 32 -38.35 48.80 -47.81
C VAL A 32 -39.63 48.22 -48.41
N THR A 33 -40.79 48.59 -47.85
CA THR A 33 -42.08 48.31 -48.45
C THR A 33 -42.29 49.33 -49.57
N ALA A 34 -42.37 48.87 -50.79
CA ALA A 34 -42.68 49.75 -51.96
C ALA A 34 -44.10 50.25 -51.84
N PHE A 35 -44.24 51.53 -51.68
CA PHE A 35 -45.56 52.23 -51.71
C PHE A 35 -45.80 52.70 -53.12
N PRO A 36 -46.87 52.28 -53.82
CA PRO A 36 -47.17 52.72 -55.18
C PRO A 36 -47.82 54.09 -55.15
N SER A 37 -47.17 55.05 -55.77
CA SER A 37 -47.69 56.44 -56.07
C SER A 37 -47.13 57.52 -55.10
N LEU A 38 -45.98 58.08 -55.48
CA LEU A 38 -45.49 59.37 -55.00
C LEU A 38 -45.05 60.21 -56.21
N MET A 39 -46.02 60.56 -57.10
CA MET A 39 -45.74 61.33 -58.30
C MET A 39 -45.64 62.86 -58.06
N PHE A 40 -45.75 63.34 -56.79
CA PHE A 40 -45.78 64.76 -56.47
C PHE A 40 -44.85 65.17 -55.29
N LEU A 41 -43.72 64.52 -55.05
CA LEU A 41 -42.78 65.03 -54.04
C LEU A 41 -41.51 65.51 -54.72
N GLU A 42 -41.32 66.83 -54.74
CA GLU A 42 -40.07 67.50 -55.11
C GLU A 42 -38.87 67.01 -54.31
N ARG A 43 -37.72 66.87 -54.96
CA ARG A 43 -36.47 66.43 -54.34
C ARG A 43 -35.91 67.49 -53.39
N VAL A 44 -36.02 67.28 -52.08
CA VAL A 44 -35.31 68.06 -51.09
C VAL A 44 -34.01 67.32 -50.79
N PRO A 45 -32.82 67.91 -50.92
CA PRO A 45 -31.54 67.28 -50.57
C PRO A 45 -31.38 67.29 -49.08
N TYR A 46 -31.62 66.16 -48.45
CA TYR A 46 -31.39 65.98 -47.03
C TYR A 46 -29.91 65.52 -46.76
N LYS A 47 -29.09 66.44 -46.29
CA LYS A 47 -27.82 66.12 -45.66
C LYS A 47 -28.10 65.62 -44.22
N SER A 48 -28.29 64.33 -44.02
CA SER A 48 -28.40 63.75 -42.66
C SER A 48 -27.01 63.41 -42.10
N VAL A 49 -26.50 64.25 -41.26
CA VAL A 49 -25.37 63.87 -40.35
C VAL A 49 -25.97 62.98 -39.27
N ARG A 50 -25.94 61.69 -39.51
CA ARG A 50 -26.40 60.68 -38.53
C ARG A 50 -25.40 60.52 -37.41
N ARG A 51 -25.63 61.18 -36.27
CA ARG A 51 -24.97 60.77 -34.99
C ARG A 51 -25.44 59.37 -34.67
N ARG A 52 -24.47 58.42 -34.60
CA ARG A 52 -24.70 57.03 -34.19
C ARG A 52 -25.13 57.01 -32.72
N ARG A 53 -26.40 56.79 -32.40
CA ARG A 53 -26.93 56.57 -31.06
C ARG A 53 -26.94 55.02 -30.82
N ILE A 54 -26.25 54.57 -29.79
CA ILE A 54 -26.30 53.21 -29.34
C ILE A 54 -27.72 52.92 -28.81
N ARG A 55 -28.48 52.12 -29.56
CA ARG A 55 -29.80 51.62 -29.13
C ARG A 55 -29.57 50.34 -28.31
N HIS A 56 -30.21 50.18 -27.16
CA HIS A 56 -30.05 49.05 -26.25
C HIS A 56 -28.69 48.99 -25.54
N TRP A 57 -28.18 50.16 -25.10
CA TRP A 57 -26.92 50.22 -24.34
C TRP A 57 -26.91 49.35 -23.08
N ALA A 58 -28.10 49.14 -22.42
CA ALA A 58 -28.23 48.27 -21.25
C ALA A 58 -27.96 46.79 -21.58
N LEU A 59 -28.42 46.32 -22.74
CA LEU A 59 -28.18 44.96 -23.21
C LEU A 59 -26.70 44.72 -23.58
N LEU A 60 -26.07 45.73 -24.19
CA LEU A 60 -24.63 45.70 -24.46
C LEU A 60 -23.81 45.68 -23.17
N ALA A 61 -24.16 46.54 -22.21
CA ALA A 61 -23.51 46.59 -20.90
C ALA A 61 -23.64 45.24 -20.17
N LEU A 62 -24.82 44.62 -20.20
CA LEU A 62 -25.02 43.30 -19.58
C LEU A 62 -24.17 42.21 -20.23
N ARG A 63 -24.05 42.17 -21.55
CA ARG A 63 -23.19 41.21 -22.27
C ARG A 63 -21.72 41.40 -21.93
N CYS A 64 -21.23 42.63 -21.88
CA CYS A 64 -19.88 42.95 -21.49
C CYS A 64 -19.63 42.57 -20.02
N LEU A 65 -20.58 42.80 -19.12
CA LEU A 65 -20.50 42.48 -17.71
C LEU A 65 -20.43 40.96 -17.47
N VAL A 66 -21.23 40.19 -18.21
CA VAL A 66 -21.19 38.71 -18.13
C VAL A 66 -19.82 38.17 -18.54
N LEU A 67 -19.24 38.65 -19.66
CA LEU A 67 -17.92 38.22 -20.10
C LEU A 67 -16.81 38.64 -19.12
N ALA A 68 -16.90 39.85 -18.58
CA ALA A 68 -15.97 40.33 -17.58
C ALA A 68 -16.07 39.53 -16.27
N ALA A 69 -17.30 39.24 -15.82
CA ALA A 69 -17.53 38.41 -14.64
C ALA A 69 -16.98 36.98 -14.82
N LEU A 70 -17.16 36.42 -16.04
CA LEU A 70 -16.63 35.11 -16.39
C LEU A 70 -15.08 35.09 -16.34
N ALA A 71 -14.42 36.09 -16.92
CA ALA A 71 -12.99 36.23 -16.89
C ALA A 71 -12.45 36.37 -15.44
N VAL A 72 -13.12 37.13 -14.59
CA VAL A 72 -12.79 37.27 -13.17
C VAL A 72 -13.03 35.97 -12.41
N ALA A 73 -14.09 35.23 -12.70
CA ALA A 73 -14.37 33.94 -12.07
C ALA A 73 -13.31 32.91 -12.40
N PHE A 74 -12.84 32.83 -13.65
CA PHE A 74 -11.74 31.95 -14.04
C PHE A 74 -10.37 32.41 -13.53
N ALA A 75 -10.16 33.70 -13.30
CA ALA A 75 -8.97 34.24 -12.64
C ALA A 75 -8.88 33.80 -11.16
N ARG A 76 -9.96 33.22 -10.59
CA ARG A 76 -10.05 32.72 -9.21
C ARG A 76 -9.49 33.72 -8.20
N PRO A 77 -10.19 34.86 -7.96
CA PRO A 77 -9.77 35.81 -6.96
C PRO A 77 -9.78 35.16 -5.57
N PHE A 78 -8.70 35.30 -4.83
CA PHE A 78 -8.66 34.92 -3.43
C PHE A 78 -8.14 36.10 -2.59
N ALA A 79 -8.77 36.28 -1.44
CA ALA A 79 -8.29 37.22 -0.45
C ALA A 79 -7.44 36.46 0.56
N THR A 80 -6.16 36.77 0.63
CA THR A 80 -5.34 36.34 1.78
C THR A 80 -5.80 37.17 2.98
N ARG A 81 -6.52 36.50 3.87
CA ARG A 81 -7.03 37.12 5.11
C ARG A 81 -5.93 37.41 6.15
N ALA A 82 -4.73 37.76 5.71
CA ALA A 82 -3.73 38.33 6.63
C ALA A 82 -4.23 39.68 7.25
N ASP A 83 -5.10 40.41 6.54
CA ASP A 83 -5.60 41.69 6.99
C ASP A 83 -6.91 41.62 7.80
N ALA A 84 -7.65 40.50 7.74
CA ALA A 84 -8.88 40.34 8.52
C ALA A 84 -8.61 40.04 10.02
N ALA A 85 -7.42 39.57 10.34
CA ALA A 85 -7.00 39.36 11.73
C ALA A 85 -6.69 40.67 12.47
N ALA A 86 -6.51 41.79 11.74
CA ALA A 86 -6.26 43.10 12.35
C ALA A 86 -7.55 43.86 12.77
N ILE A 87 -8.71 43.42 12.32
CA ILE A 87 -10.00 44.11 12.55
C ILE A 87 -10.95 43.25 13.41
N GLY A 88 -10.49 42.54 14.39
CA GLY A 88 -11.47 41.74 15.10
C GLY A 88 -11.08 41.32 16.50
N GLY A 89 -11.67 41.98 17.45
CA GLY A 89 -11.97 41.43 18.75
C GLY A 89 -10.82 41.41 19.76
N SER A 90 -11.01 42.15 20.82
CA SER A 90 -10.23 42.17 22.06
C SER A 90 -10.49 40.91 22.92
N GLY A 91 -10.22 39.69 22.41
CA GLY A 91 -10.41 38.44 23.16
C GLY A 91 -9.18 37.56 23.13
N ALA A 92 -8.93 36.85 24.24
CA ALA A 92 -7.88 35.86 24.30
C ALA A 92 -8.12 34.72 23.30
N ARG A 93 -7.06 34.21 22.68
CA ARG A 93 -7.10 33.16 21.65
C ARG A 93 -6.56 31.83 22.15
N GLU A 94 -7.08 30.77 21.55
CA GLU A 94 -6.52 29.43 21.62
C GLU A 94 -5.81 29.11 20.30
N VAL A 95 -4.52 28.79 20.36
CA VAL A 95 -3.69 28.49 19.17
C VAL A 95 -3.22 27.05 19.22
N VAL A 96 -3.50 26.27 18.18
CA VAL A 96 -2.95 24.94 18.02
C VAL A 96 -1.87 24.96 16.94
N VAL A 97 -0.61 24.78 17.33
CA VAL A 97 0.53 24.72 16.41
C VAL A 97 0.75 23.27 16.00
N LEU A 98 0.48 22.96 14.74
CA LEU A 98 0.72 21.65 14.12
C LEU A 98 2.11 21.69 13.45
N LEU A 99 3.09 21.02 14.05
CA LEU A 99 4.46 20.97 13.55
C LEU A 99 4.72 19.63 12.89
N ASP A 100 4.91 19.66 11.59
CA ASP A 100 5.26 18.49 10.78
C ASP A 100 6.67 18.01 11.14
N ARG A 101 6.75 16.73 11.56
CA ARG A 101 8.01 16.04 11.86
C ARG A 101 8.28 14.87 10.93
N SER A 102 7.60 14.80 9.79
CA SER A 102 7.76 13.73 8.82
C SER A 102 9.21 13.62 8.31
N TYR A 103 9.51 12.51 7.61
CA TYR A 103 10.88 12.25 7.14
C TYR A 103 11.41 13.34 6.22
N SER A 104 10.55 13.97 5.38
CA SER A 104 10.93 15.06 4.47
C SER A 104 11.46 16.30 5.20
N MET A 105 10.98 16.51 6.43
CA MET A 105 11.44 17.61 7.29
C MET A 105 12.89 17.45 7.74
N SER A 106 13.50 16.26 7.56
CA SER A 106 14.93 16.05 7.81
C SER A 106 15.85 16.59 6.72
N ARG A 107 15.30 17.10 5.61
CA ARG A 107 16.07 17.79 4.57
C ARG A 107 16.91 18.90 5.19
N GLU A 108 18.14 19.06 4.72
CA GLU A 108 19.13 19.97 5.29
C GLU A 108 18.58 21.38 5.51
N GLY A 109 18.60 21.84 6.76
CA GLY A 109 18.13 23.17 7.17
C GLY A 109 16.61 23.32 7.27
N GLN A 110 15.81 22.40 6.73
CA GLN A 110 14.34 22.50 6.71
C GLN A 110 13.73 22.39 8.12
N TRP A 111 14.20 21.45 8.91
CA TRP A 111 13.76 21.31 10.30
C TRP A 111 14.01 22.58 11.13
N ARG A 112 15.20 23.18 11.01
CA ARG A 112 15.49 24.45 11.71
C ARG A 112 14.56 25.57 11.29
N ARG A 113 14.19 25.66 10.01
CA ARG A 113 13.19 26.63 9.53
C ARG A 113 11.82 26.36 10.16
N ALA A 114 11.39 25.10 10.22
CA ALA A 114 10.12 24.71 10.82
C ALA A 114 10.04 25.08 12.31
N GLN A 115 11.10 24.76 13.07
CA GLN A 115 11.18 25.17 14.47
C GLN A 115 11.15 26.68 14.64
N ALA A 116 11.85 27.43 13.78
CA ALA A 116 11.85 28.89 13.82
C ALA A 116 10.47 29.47 13.52
N GLU A 117 9.71 28.93 12.54
CA GLU A 117 8.35 29.37 12.26
C GLU A 117 7.40 29.03 13.43
N ALA A 118 7.49 27.82 13.98
CA ALA A 118 6.70 27.44 15.15
C ALA A 118 6.99 28.35 16.36
N ARG A 119 8.26 28.66 16.63
CA ARG A 119 8.65 29.62 17.69
C ARG A 119 8.10 31.02 17.43
N ARG A 120 8.14 31.54 16.21
CA ARG A 120 7.55 32.86 15.87
C ARG A 120 6.06 32.91 16.23
N VAL A 121 5.33 31.82 15.99
CA VAL A 121 3.90 31.74 16.38
C VAL A 121 3.75 31.84 17.90
N ILE A 122 4.56 31.10 18.65
CA ILE A 122 4.54 31.11 20.12
C ILE A 122 4.95 32.46 20.69
N ASP A 123 5.98 33.09 20.12
CA ASP A 123 6.47 34.40 20.54
C ASP A 123 5.47 35.54 20.26
N GLY A 124 4.54 35.32 19.32
CA GLY A 124 3.44 36.23 19.00
C GLY A 124 2.21 36.08 19.92
N LEU A 125 2.25 35.22 20.96
CA LEU A 125 1.17 35.09 21.93
C LEU A 125 1.12 36.30 22.86
N ARG A 126 -0.09 36.74 23.16
CA ARG A 126 -0.36 37.86 24.09
C ARG A 126 -0.71 37.32 25.50
N PRO A 127 -0.57 38.15 26.53
CA PRO A 127 -1.09 37.78 27.86
C PRO A 127 -2.56 37.38 27.78
N GLY A 128 -2.89 36.20 28.31
CA GLY A 128 -4.22 35.59 28.25
C GLY A 128 -4.44 34.63 27.05
N ASP A 129 -3.59 34.63 26.03
CA ASP A 129 -3.61 33.61 25.01
C ASP A 129 -3.11 32.25 25.56
N ARG A 130 -3.56 31.16 24.98
CA ARG A 130 -3.06 29.81 25.26
C ARG A 130 -2.68 29.14 23.93
N ALA A 131 -1.70 28.27 23.99
CA ALA A 131 -1.35 27.45 22.85
C ALA A 131 -1.06 25.99 23.24
N SER A 132 -1.16 25.12 22.26
CA SER A 132 -0.69 23.74 22.32
C SER A 132 0.18 23.43 21.11
N VAL A 133 1.19 22.60 21.31
CA VAL A 133 2.07 22.09 20.24
C VAL A 133 1.68 20.66 19.97
N VAL A 134 1.36 20.36 18.72
CA VAL A 134 1.06 19.02 18.21
C VAL A 134 2.14 18.66 17.21
N LEU A 135 2.85 17.57 17.47
CA LEU A 135 3.82 16.98 16.54
C LEU A 135 3.10 15.95 15.69
N PHE A 136 3.37 15.95 14.38
CA PHE A 136 2.71 14.99 13.50
C PHE A 136 3.61 14.47 12.37
N ASP A 137 3.28 13.27 11.92
CA ASP A 137 3.76 12.60 10.72
C ASP A 137 2.58 11.80 10.10
N GLU A 138 2.58 10.46 10.10
CA GLU A 138 1.42 9.61 9.81
C GLU A 138 0.40 9.61 10.96
N THR A 139 0.85 9.95 12.15
CA THR A 139 0.09 10.08 13.38
C THR A 139 0.20 11.49 13.93
N ALA A 140 -0.59 11.82 14.93
CA ALA A 140 -0.50 13.10 15.61
C ALA A 140 -0.48 12.91 17.14
N GLU A 141 0.38 13.66 17.81
CA GLU A 141 0.58 13.61 19.24
C GLU A 141 0.63 15.03 19.82
N ALA A 142 -0.12 15.30 20.86
CA ALA A 142 -0.04 16.56 21.58
C ALA A 142 1.20 16.57 22.48
N ALA A 143 2.22 17.32 22.08
CA ALA A 143 3.44 17.49 22.88
C ALA A 143 3.20 18.35 24.12
N THR A 144 2.19 19.24 24.08
CA THR A 144 1.75 20.03 25.25
C THR A 144 0.23 20.07 25.33
N THR A 145 -0.28 20.14 26.53
CA THR A 145 -1.65 20.58 26.77
C THR A 145 -1.77 22.09 26.55
N PRO A 146 -2.97 22.64 26.29
CA PRO A 146 -3.18 24.07 26.13
C PRO A 146 -2.64 24.86 27.32
N THR A 147 -1.67 25.75 27.09
CA THR A 147 -1.01 26.54 28.17
C THR A 147 -0.61 27.92 27.67
N GLY A 148 -0.51 28.89 28.61
CA GLY A 148 0.08 30.20 28.35
C GLY A 148 1.58 30.27 28.70
N ASP A 149 2.18 29.17 29.16
CA ASP A 149 3.60 29.10 29.50
C ASP A 149 4.47 28.97 28.24
N LEU A 150 5.06 30.08 27.83
CA LEU A 150 5.91 30.16 26.65
C LEU A 150 7.17 29.29 26.76
N SER A 151 7.71 29.12 27.97
CA SER A 151 8.91 28.31 28.18
C SER A 151 8.63 26.82 27.92
N ARG A 152 7.50 26.32 28.39
CA ARG A 152 7.04 24.96 28.13
C ARG A 152 6.77 24.71 26.64
N LEU A 153 6.12 25.65 25.96
CA LEU A 153 5.82 25.56 24.53
C LEU A 153 7.12 25.56 23.68
N ARG A 154 8.07 26.43 24.01
CA ARG A 154 9.39 26.47 23.34
C ARG A 154 10.17 25.17 23.57
N ALA A 155 10.21 24.68 24.81
CA ALA A 155 10.87 23.42 25.15
C ALA A 155 10.31 22.24 24.34
N ALA A 156 9.00 22.19 24.10
CA ALA A 156 8.38 21.16 23.27
C ALA A 156 8.79 21.25 21.79
N ILE A 157 8.92 22.47 21.25
CA ILE A 157 9.41 22.68 19.87
C ILE A 157 10.89 22.33 19.77
N ASP A 158 11.70 22.73 20.74
CA ASP A 158 13.14 22.56 20.73
C ASP A 158 13.57 21.10 20.93
N GLY A 159 12.82 20.37 21.78
CA GLY A 159 13.05 18.95 22.04
C GLY A 159 12.54 18.03 20.93
N ALA A 160 11.72 18.55 20.00
CA ALA A 160 11.20 17.76 18.91
C ALA A 160 12.29 17.45 17.86
N GLN A 161 12.18 16.25 17.26
CA GLN A 161 13.08 15.78 16.22
C GLN A 161 12.27 15.27 15.01
N PRO A 162 12.80 15.36 13.79
CA PRO A 162 12.16 14.76 12.62
C PRO A 162 12.00 13.26 12.80
N GLY A 163 10.83 12.74 12.48
CA GLY A 163 10.52 11.31 12.47
C GLY A 163 10.85 10.65 11.12
N TRP A 164 10.44 9.39 10.97
CA TRP A 164 10.59 8.60 9.76
C TRP A 164 9.27 8.38 9.02
N GLY A 165 8.14 8.81 9.61
CA GLY A 165 6.82 8.68 9.02
C GLY A 165 6.60 9.65 7.86
N ARG A 166 5.61 9.34 7.02
CA ARG A 166 5.16 10.23 5.95
C ARG A 166 4.26 11.33 6.50
N THR A 167 4.21 12.48 5.82
CA THR A 167 3.25 13.54 6.15
C THR A 167 1.82 13.08 5.85
N ARG A 168 0.92 13.23 6.83
CA ARG A 168 -0.54 13.13 6.68
C ARG A 168 -1.21 14.25 7.44
N PHE A 169 -2.08 15.03 6.79
CA PHE A 169 -2.69 16.21 7.40
C PHE A 169 -3.97 15.92 8.20
N ALA A 170 -4.69 14.85 7.89
CA ALA A 170 -5.94 14.58 8.58
C ALA A 170 -5.80 14.24 10.07
N PRO A 171 -4.83 13.40 10.51
CA PRO A 171 -4.66 13.12 11.95
C PRO A 171 -4.41 14.37 12.79
N PRO A 172 -3.46 15.29 12.46
CA PRO A 172 -3.24 16.49 13.25
C PRO A 172 -4.43 17.46 13.20
N LEU A 173 -5.12 17.57 12.07
CA LEU A 173 -6.30 18.43 11.98
C LEU A 173 -7.48 17.90 12.82
N ARG A 174 -7.68 16.57 12.88
CA ARG A 174 -8.68 15.97 13.80
C ARG A 174 -8.32 16.21 15.27
N LEU A 175 -7.03 16.11 15.61
CA LEU A 175 -6.59 16.40 16.97
C LEU A 175 -6.77 17.88 17.30
N ALA A 176 -6.44 18.80 16.36
CA ALA A 176 -6.69 20.22 16.52
C ALA A 176 -8.19 20.53 16.67
N GLN A 177 -9.05 19.87 15.86
CA GLN A 177 -10.51 19.97 16.00
C GLN A 177 -10.96 19.63 17.42
N LYS A 178 -10.46 18.51 17.98
CA LYS A 178 -10.78 18.09 19.35
C LYS A 178 -10.32 19.11 20.38
N LEU A 179 -9.06 19.55 20.33
CA LEU A 179 -8.49 20.52 21.26
C LEU A 179 -9.23 21.86 21.23
N LEU A 180 -9.62 22.34 20.04
CA LEU A 180 -10.36 23.58 19.88
C LEU A 180 -11.84 23.47 20.26
N ALA A 181 -12.44 22.28 20.15
CA ALA A 181 -13.81 22.05 20.60
C ALA A 181 -13.94 22.13 22.13
N GLU A 182 -12.88 21.74 22.84
CA GLU A 182 -12.81 21.80 24.32
C GLU A 182 -12.42 23.19 24.83
N SER A 183 -12.08 24.14 23.92
CA SER A 183 -11.64 25.50 24.32
C SER A 183 -12.82 26.44 24.59
N ASP A 184 -12.71 27.21 25.66
CA ASP A 184 -13.61 28.30 26.07
C ASP A 184 -13.25 29.66 25.46
N ARG A 185 -12.15 29.72 24.65
CA ARG A 185 -11.67 30.97 24.09
C ARG A 185 -12.49 31.39 22.85
N PRO A 186 -12.83 32.70 22.74
CA PRO A 186 -13.63 33.21 21.62
C PRO A 186 -12.92 33.16 20.28
N ARG A 187 -11.58 33.15 20.28
CA ARG A 187 -10.76 33.09 19.07
C ARG A 187 -9.98 31.80 19.03
N ARG A 188 -10.13 31.06 17.96
CA ARG A 188 -9.53 29.75 17.74
C ARG A 188 -8.69 29.78 16.48
N GLU A 189 -7.43 29.37 16.58
CA GLU A 189 -6.50 29.39 15.45
C GLU A 189 -5.73 28.10 15.38
N VAL A 190 -5.61 27.54 14.18
CA VAL A 190 -4.72 26.40 13.85
C VAL A 190 -3.61 26.95 12.97
N VAL A 191 -2.38 26.72 13.36
CA VAL A 191 -1.20 27.05 12.54
C VAL A 191 -0.48 25.78 12.12
N LEU A 192 -0.51 25.49 10.83
CA LEU A 192 0.11 24.30 10.23
C LEU A 192 1.47 24.66 9.66
N VAL A 193 2.54 24.04 10.18
CA VAL A 193 3.92 24.24 9.74
C VAL A 193 4.40 22.95 9.07
N SER A 194 4.62 22.96 7.75
CA SER A 194 4.99 21.81 6.93
C SER A 194 5.67 22.24 5.64
N ASP A 195 6.26 21.28 4.90
CA ASP A 195 6.73 21.45 3.51
C ASP A 195 5.65 21.13 2.46
N PHE A 196 4.44 20.84 2.89
CA PHE A 196 3.25 20.62 2.06
C PHE A 196 3.43 19.67 0.88
N PRO A 197 3.87 18.43 1.09
CA PRO A 197 4.00 17.48 -0.01
C PRO A 197 2.63 17.15 -0.61
N ARG A 198 2.53 17.15 -1.94
CA ARG A 198 1.24 16.95 -2.68
C ARG A 198 0.50 15.68 -2.30
N ARG A 199 1.19 14.64 -1.86
CA ARG A 199 0.62 13.33 -1.49
C ARG A 199 0.16 13.23 -0.03
N ALA A 200 0.35 14.29 0.76
CA ALA A 200 -0.04 14.30 2.18
C ALA A 200 -1.56 14.40 2.40
N TRP A 201 -2.30 14.80 1.37
CA TRP A 201 -3.75 14.91 1.37
C TRP A 201 -4.35 14.03 0.28
N ASP A 202 -5.13 13.01 0.65
CA ASP A 202 -5.75 12.07 -0.30
C ASP A 202 -7.15 12.50 -0.78
N GLY A 203 -7.69 13.60 -0.26
CA GLY A 203 -8.98 14.18 -0.64
C GLY A 203 -10.21 13.38 -0.17
N ARG A 204 -10.03 12.24 0.47
CA ARG A 204 -11.12 11.37 0.96
C ARG A 204 -11.47 11.62 2.41
N GLU A 205 -10.64 12.35 3.14
CA GLU A 205 -10.80 12.59 4.55
C GLU A 205 -11.57 13.91 4.79
N ASP A 206 -12.79 13.80 5.30
CA ASP A 206 -13.58 14.98 5.71
C ASP A 206 -13.13 15.42 7.11
N VAL A 207 -12.40 16.53 7.18
CA VAL A 207 -11.97 17.16 8.43
C VAL A 207 -12.52 18.58 8.45
N ARG A 208 -13.34 18.89 9.46
CA ARG A 208 -13.93 20.21 9.64
C ARG A 208 -13.46 20.81 10.95
N LEU A 209 -12.83 21.95 10.87
CA LEU A 209 -12.52 22.72 12.08
C LEU A 209 -13.81 23.30 12.71
N PRO A 210 -13.83 23.54 14.03
CA PRO A 210 -14.95 24.18 14.70
C PRO A 210 -15.31 25.51 14.04
N GLU A 211 -16.59 25.88 14.11
CA GLU A 211 -17.07 27.15 13.58
C GLU A 211 -16.33 28.33 14.21
N GLY A 212 -15.92 29.30 13.37
CA GLY A 212 -15.12 30.44 13.78
C GLY A 212 -13.62 30.16 13.96
N ALA A 213 -13.16 28.93 13.83
CA ALA A 213 -11.73 28.64 13.83
C ALA A 213 -11.06 29.05 12.51
N THR A 214 -9.86 29.62 12.61
CA THR A 214 -9.06 30.02 11.45
C THR A 214 -7.89 29.06 11.24
N LEU A 215 -7.58 28.74 9.99
CA LEU A 215 -6.40 27.94 9.61
C LEU A 215 -5.37 28.84 8.93
N ALA A 216 -4.20 28.95 9.53
CA ALA A 216 -3.03 29.56 8.94
C ALA A 216 -2.00 28.46 8.60
N TRP A 217 -1.22 28.66 7.56
CA TRP A 217 -0.15 27.75 7.18
C TRP A 217 1.19 28.46 7.08
N ARG A 218 2.25 27.73 7.34
CA ARG A 218 3.63 28.17 7.18
C ARG A 218 4.35 27.14 6.35
N ASP A 219 4.63 27.49 5.10
CA ASP A 219 5.39 26.67 4.19
C ASP A 219 6.89 26.84 4.49
N VAL A 220 7.52 25.74 4.90
CA VAL A 220 8.96 25.67 5.18
C VAL A 220 9.72 24.89 4.12
N GLY A 221 9.02 24.46 3.07
CA GLY A 221 9.59 23.88 1.87
C GLY A 221 10.45 24.90 1.10
N GLY A 222 10.60 24.72 -0.18
CA GLY A 222 11.31 25.66 -1.07
C GLY A 222 12.78 25.37 -1.25
N ASP A 223 13.30 24.26 -0.73
CA ASP A 223 14.61 23.77 -1.16
C ASP A 223 14.48 23.14 -2.54
N THR A 224 15.14 23.74 -3.52
CA THR A 224 15.09 23.36 -4.92
C THR A 224 16.23 22.42 -5.33
N ARG A 225 17.07 22.02 -4.38
CA ARG A 225 18.18 21.09 -4.67
C ARG A 225 17.65 19.76 -5.17
N PRO A 226 18.28 19.21 -6.21
CA PRO A 226 17.92 17.89 -6.70
C PRO A 226 18.08 16.83 -5.61
N ASP A 227 17.17 15.89 -5.58
CA ASP A 227 17.08 14.81 -4.62
C ASP A 227 16.98 13.48 -5.36
N VAL A 228 17.69 12.46 -4.88
CA VAL A 228 17.69 11.11 -5.46
C VAL A 228 17.39 10.10 -4.38
N ALA A 229 16.29 9.41 -4.52
CA ALA A 229 15.86 8.39 -3.60
C ALA A 229 15.99 6.98 -4.18
N VAL A 230 16.33 6.01 -3.33
CA VAL A 230 16.13 4.59 -3.62
C VAL A 230 14.68 4.23 -3.32
N ALA A 231 13.82 4.30 -4.34
CA ALA A 231 12.36 4.19 -4.18
C ALA A 231 11.87 2.77 -3.94
N GLN A 232 12.59 1.77 -4.46
CA GLN A 232 12.22 0.36 -4.32
C GLN A 232 13.43 -0.54 -4.60
N VAL A 233 13.53 -1.62 -3.85
CA VAL A 233 14.47 -2.72 -4.15
C VAL A 233 13.65 -4.00 -4.26
N THR A 234 13.81 -4.69 -5.39
CA THR A 234 13.23 -6.01 -5.63
C THR A 234 14.33 -7.05 -5.70
N MET A 235 14.03 -8.21 -5.16
CA MET A 235 14.96 -9.32 -5.15
C MET A 235 14.32 -10.55 -5.74
N ARG A 236 15.00 -11.17 -6.66
CA ARG A 236 14.61 -12.43 -7.27
C ARG A 236 15.73 -13.45 -7.03
N ARG A 237 15.35 -14.65 -6.64
CA ARG A 237 16.26 -15.77 -6.62
C ARG A 237 16.19 -16.48 -7.96
N ASP A 238 17.35 -16.88 -8.43
CA ASP A 238 17.49 -17.66 -9.65
C ASP A 238 18.40 -18.86 -9.38
N ARG A 239 18.34 -19.86 -10.19
CA ARG A 239 19.22 -21.04 -10.08
C ARG A 239 20.00 -21.19 -11.37
N ALA A 240 21.29 -20.86 -11.31
CA ALA A 240 22.21 -21.00 -12.42
C ALA A 240 23.32 -21.97 -12.07
N ALA A 241 23.63 -22.89 -12.96
CA ALA A 241 24.65 -23.93 -12.78
C ALA A 241 24.52 -24.70 -11.44
N GLY A 242 23.27 -25.00 -11.02
CA GLY A 242 23.00 -25.75 -9.78
C GLY A 242 23.17 -24.95 -8.48
N ARG A 243 23.51 -23.67 -8.54
CA ARG A 243 23.67 -22.78 -7.38
C ARG A 243 22.57 -21.74 -7.33
N ASP A 244 22.08 -21.48 -6.12
CA ASP A 244 21.11 -20.42 -5.89
C ASP A 244 21.81 -19.07 -5.96
N GLN A 245 21.28 -18.17 -6.80
CA GLN A 245 21.77 -16.82 -6.99
C GLN A 245 20.69 -15.81 -6.63
N LEU A 246 21.11 -14.65 -6.16
CA LEU A 246 20.28 -13.51 -5.85
C LEU A 246 20.47 -12.44 -6.91
N VAL A 247 19.43 -12.06 -7.62
CA VAL A 247 19.39 -10.92 -8.52
C VAL A 247 18.71 -9.78 -7.78
N VAL A 248 19.41 -8.67 -7.61
CA VAL A 248 18.91 -7.46 -6.96
C VAL A 248 18.67 -6.41 -8.01
N GLN A 249 17.50 -5.79 -7.97
CA GLN A 249 17.12 -4.69 -8.84
C GLN A 249 16.68 -3.52 -7.98
N ALA A 250 17.21 -2.33 -8.25
CA ALA A 250 16.88 -1.10 -7.55
C ALA A 250 16.21 -0.10 -8.47
N ARG A 251 15.11 0.50 -8.04
CA ARG A 251 14.45 1.61 -8.72
C ARG A 251 14.83 2.90 -8.01
N LEU A 252 15.41 3.81 -8.76
CA LEU A 252 15.75 5.16 -8.33
C LEU A 252 14.72 6.16 -8.82
N THR A 253 14.48 7.21 -8.06
CA THR A 253 13.67 8.36 -8.45
C THR A 253 14.45 9.64 -8.22
N ALA A 254 14.30 10.61 -9.11
CA ALA A 254 14.82 11.96 -8.91
C ALA A 254 13.67 12.96 -8.78
N THR A 255 13.84 13.91 -7.88
CA THR A 255 13.01 15.11 -7.79
C THR A 255 13.86 16.35 -7.93
N SER A 256 13.40 17.33 -8.70
CA SER A 256 14.04 18.62 -8.85
C SER A 256 13.00 19.71 -9.05
N ALA A 257 13.34 20.93 -8.73
CA ALA A 257 12.42 22.08 -8.85
C ALA A 257 12.17 22.52 -10.29
N CYS A 258 12.83 21.92 -11.26
CA CYS A 258 12.63 22.24 -12.67
C CYS A 258 11.30 21.68 -13.20
N ALA A 259 10.74 22.31 -14.22
CA ALA A 259 9.53 21.87 -14.91
C ALA A 259 9.76 21.74 -16.42
N GLY A 260 9.26 20.65 -17.00
CA GLY A 260 9.29 20.43 -18.45
C GLY A 260 10.70 20.34 -19.06
N THR A 261 10.89 20.95 -20.22
CA THR A 261 12.14 20.90 -21.00
C THR A 261 13.32 21.67 -20.39
N THR A 262 13.11 22.42 -19.31
CA THR A 262 14.15 23.19 -18.63
C THR A 262 14.97 22.35 -17.64
N CYS A 263 14.62 21.07 -17.47
CA CYS A 263 15.23 20.22 -16.45
C CYS A 263 16.64 19.69 -16.78
N GLY A 264 17.16 19.92 -17.97
CA GLY A 264 18.49 19.47 -18.38
C GLY A 264 18.55 17.98 -18.75
N ALA A 265 19.77 17.51 -19.03
CA ALA A 265 20.03 16.11 -19.42
C ALA A 265 20.00 15.16 -18.20
N PRO A 266 19.77 13.86 -18.43
CA PRO A 266 19.92 12.84 -17.39
C PRO A 266 21.31 12.89 -16.77
N ARG A 267 21.40 12.73 -15.45
CA ARG A 267 22.68 12.74 -14.72
C ARG A 267 23.14 11.33 -14.36
N PRO A 268 24.45 11.05 -14.38
CA PRO A 268 24.97 9.80 -13.88
C PRO A 268 24.88 9.77 -12.34
N VAL A 269 24.32 8.69 -11.78
CA VAL A 269 24.18 8.46 -10.34
C VAL A 269 24.84 7.12 -10.00
N PRO A 270 25.90 7.10 -9.19
CA PRO A 270 26.47 5.86 -8.70
C PRO A 270 25.53 5.22 -7.66
N VAL A 271 25.29 3.92 -7.81
CA VAL A 271 24.43 3.12 -6.94
C VAL A 271 25.21 1.91 -6.47
N THR A 272 25.35 1.75 -5.18
CA THR A 272 26.16 0.69 -4.56
C THR A 272 25.26 -0.33 -3.89
N LEU A 273 25.46 -1.61 -4.23
CA LEU A 273 24.92 -2.76 -3.52
C LEU A 273 25.94 -3.24 -2.51
N ALA A 274 25.57 -3.32 -1.24
CA ALA A 274 26.40 -3.90 -0.20
C ALA A 274 25.70 -5.09 0.47
N LEU A 275 26.45 -6.14 0.81
CA LEU A 275 26.01 -7.30 1.57
C LEU A 275 26.97 -7.55 2.74
N ALA A 276 26.42 -7.85 3.91
CA ALA A 276 27.19 -8.04 5.15
C ALA A 276 28.13 -6.87 5.48
N GLY A 277 27.76 -5.65 5.09
CA GLY A 277 28.57 -4.44 5.30
C GLY A 277 29.76 -4.30 4.34
N ARG A 278 29.81 -5.08 3.26
CA ARG A 278 30.84 -4.98 2.20
C ARG A 278 30.20 -4.61 0.89
N ASP A 279 30.78 -3.67 0.18
CA ASP A 279 30.36 -3.31 -1.17
C ASP A 279 30.62 -4.48 -2.11
N VAL A 280 29.56 -4.89 -2.80
CA VAL A 280 29.56 -6.00 -3.75
C VAL A 280 29.72 -5.48 -5.17
N GLU A 281 28.97 -4.44 -5.52
CA GLU A 281 28.98 -3.86 -6.84
C GLU A 281 28.49 -2.41 -6.79
N THR A 282 29.16 -1.55 -7.57
CA THR A 282 28.70 -0.19 -7.84
C THR A 282 28.38 -0.04 -9.34
N ARG A 283 27.18 0.44 -9.64
CA ARG A 283 26.74 0.74 -11.02
C ARG A 283 26.37 2.20 -11.16
N THR A 284 26.66 2.78 -12.30
CA THR A 284 26.24 4.14 -12.63
C THR A 284 24.94 4.08 -13.45
N ALA A 285 23.90 4.68 -12.91
CA ALA A 285 22.61 4.82 -13.57
C ALA A 285 22.47 6.20 -14.22
N SER A 286 21.90 6.25 -15.42
CA SER A 286 21.48 7.52 -16.04
C SER A 286 20.08 7.88 -15.56
N LEU A 287 19.96 8.89 -14.69
CA LEU A 287 18.71 9.26 -14.03
C LEU A 287 18.18 10.58 -14.60
N PRO A 288 17.01 10.54 -15.28
CA PRO A 288 16.39 11.75 -15.79
C PRO A 288 15.86 12.63 -14.64
N PRO A 289 15.92 13.96 -14.76
CA PRO A 289 15.36 14.86 -13.76
C PRO A 289 13.83 14.65 -13.67
N ASN A 290 13.29 14.65 -12.44
CA ASN A 290 11.88 14.34 -12.14
C ASN A 290 11.41 12.99 -12.74
N GLY A 291 12.31 12.05 -12.93
CA GLY A 291 12.06 10.75 -13.51
C GLY A 291 12.49 9.59 -12.64
N SER A 292 12.47 8.40 -13.21
CA SER A 292 12.93 7.19 -12.54
C SER A 292 13.74 6.33 -13.50
N THR A 293 14.67 5.56 -12.94
CA THR A 293 15.43 4.54 -13.66
C THR A 293 15.55 3.29 -12.82
N THR A 294 15.84 2.17 -13.47
CA THR A 294 16.04 0.89 -12.79
C THR A 294 17.48 0.43 -13.02
N VAL A 295 18.09 -0.10 -11.96
CA VAL A 295 19.45 -0.62 -11.95
C VAL A 295 19.39 -2.10 -11.63
N ASP A 296 19.91 -2.94 -12.52
CA ASP A 296 20.06 -4.37 -12.30
C ASP A 296 21.50 -4.67 -11.88
N PHE A 297 21.67 -5.28 -10.70
CA PHE A 297 22.98 -5.74 -10.25
C PHE A 297 23.29 -7.14 -10.76
N ALA A 298 24.57 -7.47 -10.87
CA ALA A 298 25.00 -8.83 -11.20
C ALA A 298 24.46 -9.84 -10.19
N ALA A 299 24.19 -11.06 -10.67
CA ALA A 299 23.73 -12.13 -9.81
C ALA A 299 24.83 -12.50 -8.82
N VAL A 300 24.50 -12.52 -7.51
CA VAL A 300 25.41 -12.89 -6.44
C VAL A 300 24.96 -14.19 -5.78
N ALA A 301 25.89 -14.97 -5.22
CA ALA A 301 25.54 -16.19 -4.50
C ALA A 301 24.65 -15.87 -3.28
N VAL A 302 23.62 -16.69 -3.05
CA VAL A 302 22.77 -16.55 -1.86
C VAL A 302 23.59 -16.88 -0.62
N PRO A 303 23.66 -15.99 0.39
CA PRO A 303 24.39 -16.25 1.63
C PRO A 303 23.82 -17.45 2.39
N ALA A 304 24.68 -18.21 3.06
CA ALA A 304 24.29 -19.36 3.87
C ALA A 304 23.46 -18.98 5.11
N GLY A 305 23.61 -17.75 5.61
CA GLY A 305 22.89 -17.22 6.77
C GLY A 305 22.06 -15.98 6.44
N ARG A 306 21.30 -15.50 7.42
CA ARG A 306 20.61 -14.20 7.30
C ARG A 306 21.64 -13.10 7.17
N THR A 307 21.61 -12.37 6.08
CA THR A 307 22.59 -11.35 5.73
C THR A 307 21.91 -10.01 5.52
N ARG A 308 22.46 -8.97 6.15
CA ARG A 308 22.02 -7.59 5.95
C ARG A 308 22.50 -7.11 4.59
N GLY A 309 21.64 -6.45 3.85
CA GLY A 309 21.97 -5.83 2.57
C GLY A 309 21.48 -4.38 2.51
N THR A 310 22.19 -3.56 1.77
CA THR A 310 21.79 -2.18 1.48
C THR A 310 21.98 -1.88 0.01
N VAL A 311 21.10 -1.06 -0.54
CA VAL A 311 21.33 -0.34 -1.78
C VAL A 311 21.37 1.13 -1.43
N GLN A 312 22.42 1.83 -1.84
CA GLN A 312 22.63 3.22 -1.50
C GLN A 312 23.07 4.05 -2.68
N VAL A 313 22.69 5.32 -2.68
CA VAL A 313 23.18 6.38 -3.57
C VAL A 313 24.05 7.34 -2.78
N ALA A 314 24.71 8.26 -3.46
CA ALA A 314 25.50 9.31 -2.78
C ALA A 314 24.57 10.20 -1.96
N ALA A 315 25.02 10.59 -0.78
CA ALA A 315 24.28 11.46 0.12
C ALA A 315 23.93 12.80 -0.54
N ASP A 316 22.68 13.20 -0.40
CA ASP A 316 22.20 14.49 -0.89
C ASP A 316 21.50 15.31 0.23
N ALA A 317 20.59 16.21 -0.12
CA ALA A 317 19.93 17.08 0.85
C ALA A 317 18.95 16.33 1.78
N LEU A 318 18.47 15.15 1.37
CA LEU A 318 17.56 14.31 2.16
C LEU A 318 18.16 12.91 2.34
N THR A 319 19.15 12.78 3.20
CA THR A 319 19.94 11.54 3.39
C THR A 319 19.14 10.32 3.85
N ARG A 320 17.88 10.50 4.25
CA ARG A 320 17.05 9.41 4.79
C ARG A 320 16.49 8.45 3.74
N ASP A 321 16.41 8.85 2.49
CA ASP A 321 15.96 8.03 1.36
C ASP A 321 17.08 7.63 0.41
N ASP A 322 18.32 7.99 0.73
CA ASP A 322 19.52 7.55 0.01
C ASP A 322 19.82 6.07 0.18
N THR A 323 19.29 5.41 1.22
CA THR A 323 19.63 4.03 1.55
C THR A 323 18.39 3.17 1.75
N TRP A 324 18.32 2.07 1.01
CA TRP A 324 17.33 1.01 1.20
C TRP A 324 17.93 -0.17 1.94
N HIS A 325 17.27 -0.59 3.02
CA HIS A 325 17.71 -1.71 3.86
C HIS A 325 16.89 -2.96 3.58
N PHE A 326 17.54 -4.09 3.46
CA PHE A 326 16.89 -5.38 3.27
C PHE A 326 17.66 -6.52 3.94
N VAL A 327 16.99 -7.66 4.14
CA VAL A 327 17.61 -8.87 4.69
C VAL A 327 17.46 -10.01 3.70
N VAL A 328 18.58 -10.58 3.30
CA VAL A 328 18.63 -11.83 2.55
C VAL A 328 18.57 -12.98 3.56
N SER A 329 17.49 -13.76 3.52
CA SER A 329 17.37 -14.99 4.30
C SER A 329 18.02 -16.15 3.54
N PRO A 330 18.55 -17.20 4.20
CA PRO A 330 18.99 -18.40 3.50
C PRO A 330 17.84 -19.05 2.75
N THR A 331 18.15 -19.83 1.74
CA THR A 331 17.13 -20.60 1.02
C THR A 331 16.53 -21.62 1.99
N GLN A 332 15.24 -21.50 2.29
CA GLN A 332 14.51 -22.52 3.06
C GLN A 332 14.03 -23.60 2.10
N GLU A 333 14.47 -24.83 2.30
CA GLU A 333 13.96 -25.98 1.58
C GLU A 333 12.63 -26.42 2.20
N LEU A 334 11.60 -26.64 1.37
CA LEU A 334 10.34 -27.22 1.82
C LEU A 334 10.47 -28.74 1.84
N SER A 335 10.60 -29.32 3.01
CA SER A 335 10.62 -30.77 3.16
C SER A 335 9.20 -31.33 3.21
N VAL A 336 8.85 -32.15 2.20
CA VAL A 336 7.53 -32.75 2.02
C VAL A 336 7.63 -34.27 2.16
N LEU A 337 6.78 -34.86 3.00
CA LEU A 337 6.51 -36.29 3.02
C LEU A 337 5.25 -36.57 2.21
N LEU A 338 5.37 -37.25 1.08
CA LEU A 338 4.26 -37.70 0.25
C LEU A 338 3.94 -39.17 0.59
N VAL A 339 2.78 -39.38 1.19
CA VAL A 339 2.29 -40.73 1.54
C VAL A 339 1.29 -41.19 0.48
N GLU A 340 1.56 -42.33 -0.12
CA GLU A 340 0.72 -42.93 -1.16
C GLU A 340 0.36 -44.39 -0.80
N PRO A 341 -0.64 -45.02 -1.43
CA PRO A 341 -0.94 -46.43 -1.23
C PRO A 341 0.24 -47.33 -1.63
N ALA A 342 0.37 -48.52 -1.04
CA ALA A 342 1.39 -49.50 -1.42
C ALA A 342 1.37 -49.90 -2.91
N SER A 343 0.18 -49.90 -3.48
CA SER A 343 -0.03 -50.18 -4.90
C SER A 343 -0.74 -48.97 -5.55
N PRO A 344 -0.04 -47.90 -5.86
CA PRO A 344 -0.63 -46.72 -6.49
C PRO A 344 -1.10 -47.06 -7.91
N ARG A 345 -2.15 -46.36 -8.37
CA ARG A 345 -2.54 -46.39 -9.78
C ARG A 345 -1.42 -45.79 -10.63
N ALA A 346 -1.40 -46.16 -11.92
CA ALA A 346 -0.48 -45.55 -12.87
C ALA A 346 -0.60 -44.01 -12.80
N ASN A 347 0.53 -43.35 -12.66
CA ASN A 347 0.66 -41.89 -12.57
C ASN A 347 -0.05 -41.21 -11.38
N GLN A 348 -0.57 -41.96 -10.38
CA GLN A 348 -1.32 -41.40 -9.23
C GLN A 348 -0.60 -40.25 -8.54
N SER A 349 0.70 -40.37 -8.28
CA SER A 349 1.49 -39.33 -7.63
C SER A 349 2.38 -38.55 -8.59
N LEU A 350 2.40 -38.89 -9.88
CA LEU A 350 3.33 -38.30 -10.85
C LEU A 350 3.17 -36.79 -10.96
N TYR A 351 1.95 -36.32 -11.24
CA TYR A 351 1.68 -34.90 -11.45
C TYR A 351 1.92 -34.09 -10.17
N LEU A 352 1.43 -34.58 -9.04
CA LEU A 352 1.60 -33.92 -7.74
C LEU A 352 3.08 -33.85 -7.34
N ARG A 353 3.82 -34.97 -7.47
CA ARG A 353 5.25 -35.02 -7.17
C ARG A 353 6.04 -34.08 -8.08
N ARG A 354 5.78 -34.12 -9.39
CA ARG A 354 6.45 -33.22 -10.33
C ARG A 354 6.12 -31.74 -10.08
N ALA A 355 4.87 -31.43 -9.77
CA ALA A 355 4.49 -30.06 -9.39
C ALA A 355 5.26 -29.60 -8.14
N LEU A 356 5.40 -30.42 -7.13
CA LEU A 356 6.16 -30.10 -5.93
C LEU A 356 7.67 -29.95 -6.21
N GLU A 357 8.27 -30.88 -6.98
CA GLU A 357 9.69 -30.86 -7.34
C GLU A 357 10.07 -29.67 -8.23
N LEU A 358 9.17 -29.19 -9.08
CA LEU A 358 9.37 -28.02 -9.95
C LEU A 358 9.30 -26.69 -9.22
N ALA A 359 8.94 -26.70 -7.93
CA ALA A 359 8.92 -25.47 -7.13
C ALA A 359 10.35 -24.94 -6.94
N ALA A 360 10.64 -23.82 -7.59
CA ALA A 360 11.96 -23.19 -7.49
C ALA A 360 12.11 -22.33 -6.23
N GLN A 361 11.00 -21.86 -5.68
CA GLN A 361 11.00 -20.92 -4.55
C GLN A 361 9.84 -21.16 -3.59
N PRO A 362 10.11 -21.81 -2.45
CA PRO A 362 11.36 -22.45 -2.06
C PRO A 362 11.60 -23.75 -2.83
N PRO A 363 12.85 -24.21 -2.97
CA PRO A 363 13.13 -25.53 -3.48
C PRO A 363 12.46 -26.56 -2.59
N THR A 364 11.83 -27.55 -3.20
CA THR A 364 11.05 -28.56 -2.46
C THR A 364 11.72 -29.92 -2.58
N ARG A 365 11.93 -30.56 -1.44
CA ARG A 365 12.37 -31.94 -1.36
C ARG A 365 11.19 -32.83 -1.02
N VAL A 366 10.89 -33.78 -1.90
CA VAL A 366 9.78 -34.70 -1.76
C VAL A 366 10.30 -36.09 -1.46
N ASP A 367 9.98 -36.61 -0.27
CA ASP A 367 10.23 -38.00 0.09
C ASP A 367 8.93 -38.78 0.01
N VAL A 368 8.89 -39.81 -0.81
CA VAL A 368 7.70 -40.64 -1.04
C VAL A 368 7.75 -41.89 -0.16
N ARG A 369 6.63 -42.22 0.51
CA ARG A 369 6.48 -43.42 1.34
C ARG A 369 5.13 -44.08 1.07
N ALA A 370 5.13 -45.41 1.07
CA ALA A 370 3.87 -46.15 1.09
C ALA A 370 3.22 -46.07 2.48
N ALA A 371 1.89 -45.96 2.52
CA ALA A 371 1.12 -45.80 3.76
C ALA A 371 1.36 -46.95 4.77
N GLU A 372 1.65 -48.16 4.28
CA GLU A 372 1.91 -49.35 5.10
C GLU A 372 3.35 -49.37 5.68
N ARG A 373 4.24 -48.53 5.14
CA ARG A 373 5.67 -48.49 5.54
C ARG A 373 6.04 -47.18 6.23
N VAL A 374 5.12 -46.24 6.30
CA VAL A 374 5.40 -44.96 6.94
C VAL A 374 5.46 -45.11 8.46
N SER A 375 6.41 -44.45 9.08
CA SER A 375 6.65 -44.48 10.52
C SER A 375 6.65 -43.07 11.13
N ALA A 376 6.56 -42.99 12.45
CA ALA A 376 6.64 -41.72 13.18
C ALA A 376 7.95 -40.98 12.94
N ALA A 377 9.05 -41.67 12.68
CA ALA A 377 10.36 -41.08 12.39
C ALA A 377 10.38 -40.33 11.04
N ASP A 378 9.56 -40.74 10.06
CA ASP A 378 9.47 -40.07 8.77
C ASP A 378 8.93 -38.65 8.87
N LEU A 379 8.29 -38.27 10.01
CA LEU A 379 7.76 -36.91 10.27
C LEU A 379 8.83 -35.92 10.74
N GLU A 380 10.01 -36.41 11.14
CA GLU A 380 11.05 -35.52 11.66
C GLU A 380 11.57 -34.57 10.59
N GLY A 381 11.57 -33.25 10.91
CA GLY A 381 12.02 -32.19 10.00
C GLY A 381 11.10 -31.94 8.81
N ARG A 382 9.91 -32.53 8.76
CA ARG A 382 8.94 -32.27 7.69
C ARG A 382 8.15 -30.99 7.95
N ALA A 383 8.04 -30.14 6.93
CA ALA A 383 7.19 -28.97 6.99
C ALA A 383 5.76 -29.26 6.53
N LEU A 384 5.61 -30.24 5.62
CA LEU A 384 4.33 -30.63 5.04
C LEU A 384 4.24 -32.15 4.89
N VAL A 385 3.10 -32.71 5.26
CA VAL A 385 2.72 -34.10 4.94
C VAL A 385 1.56 -34.06 3.95
N VAL A 386 1.69 -34.84 2.88
CA VAL A 386 0.61 -35.00 1.89
C VAL A 386 0.15 -36.45 1.89
N LEU A 387 -1.12 -36.68 2.20
CA LEU A 387 -1.77 -37.99 2.07
C LEU A 387 -2.48 -38.03 0.72
N ASN A 388 -1.93 -38.76 -0.27
CA ASN A 388 -2.45 -38.81 -1.62
C ASN A 388 -3.29 -40.08 -1.85
N ASP A 389 -4.60 -40.01 -1.61
CA ASP A 389 -5.53 -41.15 -1.65
C ASP A 389 -4.99 -42.34 -0.83
N ALA A 390 -4.37 -42.03 0.30
CA ALA A 390 -3.72 -42.99 1.16
C ALA A 390 -4.54 -43.22 2.44
N VAL A 391 -4.81 -44.46 2.77
CA VAL A 391 -5.44 -44.84 4.03
C VAL A 391 -4.34 -45.09 5.06
N VAL A 392 -4.32 -44.28 6.10
CA VAL A 392 -3.41 -44.44 7.22
C VAL A 392 -4.12 -45.17 8.34
N ALA A 393 -3.59 -46.33 8.74
CA ALA A 393 -4.13 -47.11 9.83
C ALA A 393 -4.06 -46.37 11.18
N ASP A 394 -4.95 -46.68 12.08
CA ASP A 394 -4.85 -46.21 13.47
C ASP A 394 -3.59 -46.82 14.14
N GLY A 395 -2.73 -45.94 14.57
CA GLY A 395 -1.41 -46.35 15.08
C GLY A 395 -0.52 -45.19 15.49
N ALA A 396 0.75 -45.50 15.73
CA ALA A 396 1.73 -44.52 16.18
C ALA A 396 1.94 -43.37 15.18
N PHE A 397 1.96 -43.66 13.88
CA PHE A 397 2.09 -42.64 12.83
C PHE A 397 0.91 -41.67 12.82
N ALA A 398 -0.34 -42.18 12.86
CA ALA A 398 -1.52 -41.33 12.84
C ALA A 398 -1.58 -40.38 14.05
N ARG A 399 -1.25 -40.88 15.25
CA ARG A 399 -1.18 -40.05 16.46
C ARG A 399 -0.08 -39.00 16.34
N ARG A 400 1.12 -39.41 15.93
CA ARG A 400 2.26 -38.49 15.80
C ARG A 400 2.04 -37.46 14.70
N LEU A 401 1.37 -37.81 13.60
CA LEU A 401 0.97 -36.86 12.55
C LEU A 401 -0.01 -35.81 13.10
N ALA A 402 -0.99 -36.23 13.89
CA ALA A 402 -1.92 -35.30 14.52
C ALA A 402 -1.21 -34.34 15.49
N GLU A 403 -0.23 -34.84 16.27
CA GLU A 403 0.61 -34.00 17.13
C GLU A 403 1.50 -33.04 16.30
N HIS A 404 2.11 -33.53 15.23
CA HIS A 404 2.93 -32.75 14.32
C HIS A 404 2.14 -31.56 13.74
N VAL A 405 0.91 -31.79 13.29
CA VAL A 405 0.06 -30.70 12.80
C VAL A 405 -0.27 -29.71 13.92
N ARG A 406 -0.65 -30.20 15.13
CA ARG A 406 -0.92 -29.31 16.28
C ARG A 406 0.30 -28.46 16.66
N ALA A 407 1.50 -29.00 16.50
CA ALA A 407 2.77 -28.31 16.77
C ALA A 407 3.16 -27.28 15.69
N GLY A 408 2.46 -27.25 14.55
CA GLY A 408 2.68 -26.24 13.50
C GLY A 408 3.04 -26.82 12.13
N GLY A 409 3.12 -28.13 11.96
CA GLY A 409 3.28 -28.78 10.67
C GLY A 409 2.05 -28.63 9.78
N GLY A 410 2.24 -28.81 8.48
CA GLY A 410 1.18 -28.79 7.48
C GLY A 410 0.67 -30.18 7.13
N LEU A 411 -0.63 -30.29 6.85
CA LEU A 411 -1.25 -31.49 6.29
C LEU A 411 -2.08 -31.12 5.07
N LEU A 412 -1.87 -31.83 3.97
CA LEU A 412 -2.74 -31.80 2.78
C LEU A 412 -3.24 -33.21 2.52
N THR A 413 -4.54 -33.43 2.65
CA THR A 413 -5.18 -34.71 2.33
C THR A 413 -5.89 -34.59 0.98
N VAL A 414 -5.49 -35.42 0.04
CA VAL A 414 -6.07 -35.54 -1.30
C VAL A 414 -6.94 -36.78 -1.30
N LEU A 415 -8.25 -36.58 -1.44
CA LEU A 415 -9.21 -37.67 -1.42
C LEU A 415 -9.29 -38.33 -2.81
N GLY A 416 -9.49 -39.61 -2.81
CA GLY A 416 -9.68 -40.42 -4.00
C GLY A 416 -10.52 -41.66 -3.70
N PRO A 417 -10.50 -42.68 -4.57
CA PRO A 417 -11.34 -43.87 -4.39
C PRO A 417 -11.07 -44.64 -3.09
N ARG A 418 -9.84 -44.60 -2.55
CA ARG A 418 -9.46 -45.34 -1.35
C ARG A 418 -9.69 -44.57 -0.05
N ALA A 419 -9.52 -43.25 -0.05
CA ALA A 419 -9.63 -42.38 1.13
C ALA A 419 -11.08 -42.16 1.54
N ALA A 420 -11.82 -43.24 1.85
CA ALA A 420 -13.21 -43.20 2.30
C ALA A 420 -13.35 -42.90 3.79
N ASP A 421 -12.35 -43.24 4.59
CA ASP A 421 -12.35 -43.04 6.04
C ASP A 421 -10.94 -42.65 6.50
N ALA A 422 -10.83 -42.08 7.70
CA ALA A 422 -9.60 -41.71 8.33
C ALA A 422 -9.52 -42.27 9.75
N ALA A 423 -8.32 -42.66 10.18
CA ALA A 423 -8.05 -43.05 11.56
C ALA A 423 -8.55 -41.99 12.56
N ALA A 424 -9.00 -42.38 13.73
CA ALA A 424 -9.56 -41.46 14.73
C ALA A 424 -8.68 -40.26 15.05
N PRO A 425 -7.33 -40.38 15.23
CA PRO A 425 -6.46 -39.23 15.44
C PRO A 425 -6.44 -38.25 14.27
N LEU A 426 -6.54 -38.74 13.04
CA LEU A 426 -6.56 -37.90 11.83
C LEU A 426 -7.94 -37.26 11.64
N ARG A 427 -9.02 -37.99 11.89
CA ARG A 427 -10.38 -37.44 11.84
C ARG A 427 -10.53 -36.22 12.74
N ALA A 428 -9.87 -36.20 13.89
CA ALA A 428 -9.88 -35.08 14.83
C ALA A 428 -9.20 -33.81 14.30
N ILE A 429 -8.36 -33.91 13.25
CA ILE A 429 -7.62 -32.77 12.68
C ILE A 429 -8.01 -32.44 11.23
N LEU A 430 -8.75 -33.32 10.55
CA LEU A 430 -9.20 -33.05 9.19
C LEU A 430 -10.24 -31.92 9.16
N PRO A 431 -10.23 -31.06 8.12
CA PRO A 431 -11.21 -29.99 7.94
C PRO A 431 -12.58 -30.52 7.49
N ALA A 432 -12.63 -31.72 6.92
CA ALA A 432 -13.88 -32.32 6.50
C ALA A 432 -13.81 -33.85 6.60
N THR A 433 -14.95 -34.45 6.92
CA THR A 433 -15.13 -35.93 6.93
C THR A 433 -15.52 -36.37 5.51
N PRO A 434 -14.76 -37.31 4.90
CA PRO A 434 -15.09 -37.87 3.60
C PRO A 434 -16.46 -38.63 3.64
N GLY A 435 -17.21 -38.52 2.57
CA GLY A 435 -18.45 -39.25 2.32
C GLY A 435 -18.37 -40.09 1.04
N ASP A 436 -19.50 -40.30 0.40
CA ASP A 436 -19.63 -41.08 -0.82
C ASP A 436 -18.99 -40.38 -2.03
N VAL A 437 -18.71 -41.15 -3.06
CA VAL A 437 -18.24 -40.63 -4.34
C VAL A 437 -19.40 -40.05 -5.11
N VAL A 438 -19.30 -38.82 -5.52
CA VAL A 438 -20.23 -38.15 -6.42
C VAL A 438 -19.70 -38.30 -7.85
N ASP A 439 -20.47 -38.95 -8.71
CA ASP A 439 -20.18 -39.08 -10.14
C ASP A 439 -20.93 -38.00 -10.92
N ARG A 440 -20.19 -37.16 -11.65
CA ARG A 440 -20.73 -36.05 -12.43
C ARG A 440 -20.98 -36.42 -13.90
N GLY A 441 -20.84 -37.70 -14.23
CA GLY A 441 -20.98 -38.17 -15.59
C GLY A 441 -19.92 -37.67 -16.56
N VAL A 442 -20.20 -37.78 -17.85
CA VAL A 442 -19.23 -37.45 -18.93
C VAL A 442 -19.02 -35.95 -19.08
N GLU A 443 -20.03 -35.14 -18.81
CA GLU A 443 -19.94 -33.69 -18.88
C GLU A 443 -19.05 -33.11 -17.76
N GLY A 444 -19.00 -33.79 -16.62
CA GLY A 444 -18.24 -33.37 -15.46
C GLY A 444 -18.80 -32.12 -14.79
N GLY A 445 -18.23 -31.76 -13.66
CA GLY A 445 -18.43 -30.48 -12.98
C GLY A 445 -17.22 -29.60 -13.10
N ARG A 446 -17.30 -28.38 -12.52
CA ARG A 446 -16.22 -27.40 -12.52
C ARG A 446 -15.98 -26.83 -11.13
N LEU A 447 -14.78 -26.31 -10.92
CA LEU A 447 -14.49 -25.52 -9.74
C LEU A 447 -15.15 -24.13 -9.92
N ALA A 448 -16.05 -23.76 -9.01
CA ALA A 448 -16.89 -22.59 -9.17
C ALA A 448 -16.61 -21.50 -8.10
N ASN A 449 -17.02 -21.75 -6.87
CA ASN A 449 -16.94 -20.73 -5.83
C ASN A 449 -15.58 -20.81 -5.11
N LEU A 450 -14.66 -19.88 -5.47
CA LEU A 450 -13.35 -19.73 -4.85
C LEU A 450 -13.35 -18.51 -3.94
N ASP A 451 -12.87 -18.67 -2.71
CA ASP A 451 -12.57 -17.55 -1.83
C ASP A 451 -11.21 -16.94 -2.24
N LEU A 452 -11.24 -15.97 -3.16
CA LEU A 452 -10.05 -15.29 -3.64
C LEU A 452 -9.46 -14.30 -2.62
N SER A 453 -10.09 -14.10 -1.47
CA SER A 453 -9.51 -13.37 -0.34
C SER A 453 -8.60 -14.26 0.51
N HIS A 454 -8.71 -15.58 0.35
CA HIS A 454 -7.90 -16.55 1.08
C HIS A 454 -6.43 -16.54 0.60
N PRO A 455 -5.42 -16.53 1.51
CA PRO A 455 -3.99 -16.39 1.14
C PRO A 455 -3.45 -17.40 0.12
N ALA A 456 -4.02 -18.61 0.09
CA ALA A 456 -3.64 -19.62 -0.90
C ALA A 456 -4.23 -19.35 -2.29
N LEU A 457 -5.34 -18.62 -2.39
CA LEU A 457 -6.06 -18.36 -3.64
C LEU A 457 -5.98 -16.91 -4.11
N GLU A 458 -5.56 -15.96 -3.26
CA GLU A 458 -5.41 -14.53 -3.58
C GLU A 458 -4.70 -14.24 -4.91
N PRO A 459 -3.58 -14.92 -5.27
CA PRO A 459 -2.91 -14.63 -6.54
C PRO A 459 -3.74 -14.94 -7.78
N PHE A 460 -4.76 -15.79 -7.64
CA PHE A 460 -5.67 -16.13 -8.73
C PHE A 460 -6.78 -15.09 -8.94
N ALA A 461 -6.90 -14.08 -8.06
CA ALA A 461 -7.79 -12.93 -8.25
C ALA A 461 -7.34 -11.99 -9.37
N GLN A 462 -6.07 -12.07 -9.80
CA GLN A 462 -5.53 -11.21 -10.86
C GLN A 462 -5.96 -11.72 -12.25
N PRO A 463 -6.13 -10.84 -13.25
CA PRO A 463 -6.59 -11.22 -14.60
C PRO A 463 -5.72 -12.28 -15.31
N ARG A 464 -4.46 -12.46 -14.88
CA ARG A 464 -3.52 -13.48 -15.38
C ARG A 464 -3.25 -14.59 -14.36
N GLY A 465 -4.03 -14.68 -13.31
CA GLY A 465 -3.83 -15.63 -12.21
C GLY A 465 -4.09 -17.09 -12.56
N GLY A 466 -4.74 -17.36 -13.68
CA GLY A 466 -5.11 -18.70 -14.15
C GLY A 466 -6.62 -18.91 -14.22
N ASP A 467 -7.05 -19.82 -15.08
CA ASP A 467 -8.45 -20.17 -15.30
C ASP A 467 -8.74 -21.58 -14.76
N PHE A 468 -9.56 -21.66 -13.71
CA PHE A 468 -10.05 -22.93 -13.17
C PHE A 468 -11.25 -23.49 -13.95
N ALA A 469 -11.94 -22.67 -14.74
CA ALA A 469 -13.14 -23.07 -15.46
C ALA A 469 -12.85 -24.04 -16.61
N SER A 470 -11.60 -24.12 -17.06
CA SER A 470 -11.15 -25.07 -18.08
C SER A 470 -11.03 -26.50 -17.56
N ALA A 471 -10.86 -26.69 -16.25
CA ALA A 471 -10.73 -28.00 -15.63
C ALA A 471 -12.09 -28.67 -15.44
N ARG A 472 -12.21 -29.94 -15.89
CA ARG A 472 -13.40 -30.76 -15.68
C ARG A 472 -13.17 -31.78 -14.57
N VAL A 473 -14.14 -31.91 -13.69
CA VAL A 473 -14.13 -32.87 -12.59
C VAL A 473 -15.24 -33.88 -12.78
N LEU A 474 -14.86 -35.12 -13.11
CA LEU A 474 -15.78 -36.23 -13.36
C LEU A 474 -16.25 -36.82 -12.06
N ARG A 475 -15.38 -36.86 -11.04
CA ARG A 475 -15.71 -37.43 -9.73
C ARG A 475 -15.04 -36.67 -8.62
N TYR A 476 -15.73 -36.62 -7.47
CA TYR A 476 -15.15 -36.11 -6.22
C TYR A 476 -15.82 -36.83 -5.03
N ARG A 477 -15.24 -36.75 -3.83
CA ARG A 477 -15.92 -37.22 -2.62
C ARG A 477 -16.77 -36.11 -2.03
N ALA A 478 -18.04 -36.41 -1.76
CA ALA A 478 -18.83 -35.60 -0.87
C ALA A 478 -18.09 -35.45 0.46
N ALA A 479 -18.17 -34.28 1.07
CA ALA A 479 -17.50 -34.02 2.32
C ALA A 479 -18.39 -33.16 3.23
N ARG A 480 -18.33 -33.44 4.53
CA ARG A 480 -18.98 -32.62 5.56
C ARG A 480 -17.94 -31.88 6.35
N LEU A 481 -18.07 -30.56 6.44
CA LEU A 481 -17.16 -29.73 7.23
C LEU A 481 -17.16 -30.16 8.70
N ALA A 482 -15.98 -30.17 9.29
CA ALA A 482 -15.80 -30.27 10.72
C ALA A 482 -16.06 -28.91 11.39
N ASP A 483 -16.30 -28.91 12.69
CA ASP A 483 -16.41 -27.67 13.47
C ASP A 483 -15.14 -26.84 13.33
N SER A 484 -15.29 -25.52 13.19
CA SER A 484 -14.19 -24.56 12.96
C SER A 484 -13.43 -24.72 11.63
N ALA A 485 -13.93 -25.53 10.68
CA ALA A 485 -13.38 -25.64 9.34
C ALA A 485 -14.12 -24.70 8.35
N VAL A 486 -13.40 -24.27 7.32
CA VAL A 486 -13.92 -23.38 6.28
C VAL A 486 -13.73 -24.01 4.92
N ALA A 487 -14.78 -23.98 4.08
CA ALA A 487 -14.64 -24.31 2.67
C ALA A 487 -14.11 -23.10 1.91
N ILE A 488 -12.92 -23.23 1.33
CA ILE A 488 -12.25 -22.16 0.57
C ILE A 488 -12.45 -22.30 -0.95
N ALA A 489 -12.96 -23.46 -1.39
CA ALA A 489 -13.45 -23.65 -2.77
C ALA A 489 -14.58 -24.69 -2.80
N ARG A 490 -15.51 -24.52 -3.76
CA ARG A 490 -16.64 -25.44 -3.99
C ARG A 490 -16.76 -25.78 -5.46
N TRP A 491 -17.32 -26.97 -5.71
CA TRP A 491 -17.76 -27.38 -7.03
C TRP A 491 -19.00 -26.59 -7.45
N ASP A 492 -19.35 -26.64 -8.71
CA ASP A 492 -20.49 -25.92 -9.30
C ASP A 492 -21.87 -26.44 -8.79
N ASP A 493 -21.92 -27.64 -8.22
CA ASP A 493 -23.09 -28.18 -7.53
C ASP A 493 -23.17 -27.82 -6.03
N GLY A 494 -22.24 -27.00 -5.55
CA GLY A 494 -22.14 -26.57 -4.15
C GLY A 494 -21.34 -27.50 -3.25
N GLY A 495 -20.92 -28.68 -3.74
CA GLY A 495 -20.07 -29.61 -3.01
C GLY A 495 -18.73 -28.98 -2.62
N ILE A 496 -18.12 -29.42 -1.53
CA ILE A 496 -16.83 -28.91 -1.07
C ILE A 496 -15.74 -29.43 -2.01
N ALA A 497 -14.91 -28.52 -2.56
CA ALA A 497 -13.73 -28.86 -3.34
C ALA A 497 -12.46 -28.80 -2.49
N LEU A 498 -12.31 -27.74 -1.71
CA LEU A 498 -11.16 -27.50 -0.85
C LEU A 498 -11.63 -26.94 0.49
N ALA A 499 -11.19 -27.54 1.57
CA ALA A 499 -11.48 -27.09 2.92
C ALA A 499 -10.21 -26.92 3.73
N GLU A 500 -10.25 -25.97 4.66
CA GLU A 500 -9.17 -25.68 5.62
C GLU A 500 -9.67 -25.76 7.05
N ARG A 501 -8.79 -26.22 7.93
CA ARG A 501 -8.93 -26.13 9.39
C ARG A 501 -7.59 -25.76 10.03
N ARG A 502 -7.62 -24.79 10.92
CA ARG A 502 -6.47 -24.52 11.80
C ARG A 502 -6.52 -25.46 12.97
N VAL A 503 -5.43 -26.16 13.21
CA VAL A 503 -5.30 -27.18 14.25
C VAL A 503 -4.10 -26.85 15.13
N GLY A 504 -4.34 -26.27 16.29
CA GLY A 504 -3.27 -25.74 17.13
C GLY A 504 -2.46 -24.68 16.37
N ALA A 505 -1.14 -24.91 16.24
CA ALA A 505 -0.26 -24.03 15.47
C ALA A 505 -0.17 -24.39 13.98
N GLY A 506 -0.80 -25.48 13.50
CA GLY A 506 -0.70 -25.95 12.12
C GLY A 506 -1.93 -25.71 11.26
N ILE A 507 -1.86 -26.13 10.00
CA ILE A 507 -2.93 -26.06 9.00
C ILE A 507 -3.16 -27.43 8.42
N SER A 508 -4.43 -27.85 8.36
CA SER A 508 -4.91 -29.04 7.68
C SER A 508 -5.79 -28.66 6.52
N LEU A 509 -5.50 -29.19 5.34
CA LEU A 509 -6.25 -28.99 4.11
C LEU A 509 -6.83 -30.31 3.61
N VAL A 510 -8.01 -30.30 3.04
CA VAL A 510 -8.61 -31.43 2.31
C VAL A 510 -9.00 -30.98 0.92
N TRP A 511 -8.52 -31.69 -0.10
CA TRP A 511 -8.97 -31.61 -1.48
C TRP A 511 -9.83 -32.84 -1.79
N THR A 512 -11.03 -32.66 -2.28
CA THR A 512 -12.04 -33.73 -2.36
C THR A 512 -12.02 -34.56 -3.65
N SER A 513 -11.11 -34.27 -4.58
CA SER A 513 -10.90 -35.07 -5.80
C SER A 513 -9.43 -35.53 -5.87
N THR A 514 -9.00 -36.14 -6.98
CA THR A 514 -7.62 -36.57 -7.15
C THR A 514 -6.74 -35.43 -7.71
N PHE A 515 -5.42 -35.56 -7.58
CA PHE A 515 -4.43 -34.72 -8.26
C PHE A 515 -3.72 -35.49 -9.40
N ASP A 516 -4.46 -36.37 -10.02
CA ASP A 516 -4.08 -37.09 -11.23
C ASP A 516 -5.21 -36.95 -12.27
N THR A 517 -5.11 -37.65 -13.39
CA THR A 517 -6.11 -37.64 -14.46
C THR A 517 -7.23 -38.66 -14.28
N TYR A 518 -7.34 -39.30 -13.10
CA TYR A 518 -8.30 -40.38 -12.89
C TYR A 518 -9.72 -39.88 -12.64
N TRP A 519 -9.89 -38.81 -11.88
CA TRP A 519 -11.19 -38.22 -11.53
C TRP A 519 -11.41 -36.82 -12.14
N ASN A 520 -10.35 -36.19 -12.65
CA ASN A 520 -10.43 -34.87 -13.24
C ASN A 520 -9.26 -34.63 -14.20
N ASP A 521 -9.31 -33.56 -14.97
CA ASP A 521 -8.24 -33.14 -15.88
C ASP A 521 -7.46 -31.91 -15.37
N LEU A 522 -7.67 -31.53 -14.09
CA LEU A 522 -7.00 -30.38 -13.48
C LEU A 522 -5.46 -30.46 -13.56
N ALA A 523 -4.91 -31.67 -13.41
CA ALA A 523 -3.46 -31.90 -13.50
C ALA A 523 -2.85 -31.54 -14.85
N LEU A 524 -3.68 -31.45 -15.89
CA LEU A 524 -3.27 -31.07 -17.26
C LEU A 524 -3.45 -29.56 -17.52
N GLN A 525 -4.06 -28.82 -16.60
CA GLN A 525 -4.32 -27.38 -16.77
C GLN A 525 -3.15 -26.54 -16.26
N PRO A 526 -2.86 -25.40 -16.91
CA PRO A 526 -1.78 -24.49 -16.48
C PRO A 526 -1.90 -24.01 -15.03
N VAL A 527 -3.10 -23.94 -14.49
CA VAL A 527 -3.39 -23.50 -13.12
C VAL A 527 -2.96 -24.52 -12.06
N PHE A 528 -2.76 -25.80 -12.43
CA PHE A 528 -2.43 -26.87 -11.48
C PHE A 528 -1.12 -26.64 -10.73
N LEU A 529 -0.06 -26.32 -11.47
CA LEU A 529 1.27 -26.09 -10.88
C LEU A 529 1.25 -24.93 -9.86
N PRO A 530 0.74 -23.72 -10.19
CA PRO A 530 0.60 -22.65 -9.22
C PRO A 530 -0.28 -23.04 -8.01
N LEU A 531 -1.38 -23.76 -8.23
CA LEU A 531 -2.28 -24.20 -7.16
C LEU A 531 -1.54 -25.10 -6.15
N VAL A 532 -0.87 -26.13 -6.63
CA VAL A 532 -0.09 -27.05 -5.77
C VAL A 532 0.96 -26.31 -4.97
N HIS A 533 1.69 -25.39 -5.61
CA HIS A 533 2.70 -24.56 -4.92
C HIS A 533 2.07 -23.68 -3.83
N ARG A 534 0.93 -23.03 -4.12
CA ARG A 534 0.27 -22.15 -3.15
C ARG A 534 -0.30 -22.93 -1.97
N LEU A 535 -0.97 -24.06 -2.24
CA LEU A 535 -1.49 -24.93 -1.17
C LEU A 535 -0.38 -25.49 -0.29
N SER A 536 0.72 -25.95 -0.89
CA SER A 536 1.86 -26.51 -0.16
C SER A 536 2.55 -25.46 0.72
N ARG A 537 2.80 -24.26 0.20
CA ARG A 537 3.38 -23.15 0.95
C ARG A 537 2.47 -22.71 2.09
N HIS A 538 1.18 -22.60 1.83
CA HIS A 538 0.18 -22.20 2.81
C HIS A 538 0.06 -23.24 3.93
N ALA A 539 -0.10 -24.52 3.61
CA ALA A 539 -0.17 -25.60 4.58
C ALA A 539 1.11 -25.70 5.43
N ALA A 540 2.29 -25.61 4.80
CA ALA A 540 3.57 -25.57 5.50
C ALA A 540 3.79 -24.26 6.27
N ARG A 541 2.87 -23.29 6.16
CA ARG A 541 3.00 -21.96 6.77
C ARG A 541 4.31 -21.25 6.42
N LEU A 542 4.81 -21.48 5.24
CA LEU A 542 5.97 -20.77 4.73
C LEU A 542 5.53 -19.34 4.41
N ALA A 543 5.73 -18.46 5.38
CA ALA A 543 5.62 -17.03 5.12
C ALA A 543 6.69 -16.66 4.10
N GLU A 544 6.31 -15.86 3.09
CA GLU A 544 7.31 -15.15 2.31
C GLU A 544 8.11 -14.30 3.30
N ALA A 545 9.38 -14.63 3.46
CA ALA A 545 10.28 -13.79 4.23
C ALA A 545 10.37 -12.46 3.47
N ARG A 546 9.57 -11.48 3.88
CA ARG A 546 9.67 -10.12 3.33
C ARG A 546 11.07 -9.64 3.62
N ALA A 547 11.80 -9.33 2.58
CA ALA A 547 13.17 -8.90 2.68
C ALA A 547 13.30 -7.50 3.29
N SER A 548 12.29 -6.65 3.11
CA SER A 548 12.17 -5.33 3.71
C SER A 548 10.73 -5.07 4.16
N ARG A 549 10.58 -4.13 5.07
CA ARG A 549 9.28 -3.64 5.57
C ARG A 549 9.30 -2.12 5.55
N ALA A 550 8.15 -1.51 5.41
CA ALA A 550 8.04 -0.06 5.51
C ALA A 550 8.06 0.40 6.99
N VAL A 551 8.53 1.62 7.20
CA VAL A 551 8.34 2.29 8.49
C VAL A 551 6.84 2.46 8.72
N GLY A 552 6.39 2.25 9.96
CA GLY A 552 4.97 2.22 10.34
C GLY A 552 4.36 0.80 10.34
N GLU A 553 4.94 -0.18 9.62
CA GLU A 553 4.49 -1.57 9.70
C GLU A 553 4.80 -2.21 11.06
N LEU A 554 4.03 -3.24 11.39
CA LEU A 554 4.24 -4.03 12.60
C LEU A 554 5.23 -5.18 12.32
N LEU A 555 6.24 -5.31 13.18
CA LEU A 555 7.15 -6.44 13.22
C LEU A 555 6.67 -7.45 14.28
N GLU A 556 6.17 -8.59 13.83
CA GLU A 556 5.69 -9.65 14.71
C GLU A 556 6.84 -10.50 15.30
N ALA A 557 6.61 -11.04 16.49
CA ALA A 557 7.51 -12.01 17.10
C ALA A 557 7.71 -13.25 16.21
N PRO A 558 8.91 -13.84 16.19
CA PRO A 558 9.17 -15.07 15.43
C PRO A 558 8.31 -16.24 15.96
N ARG A 559 8.02 -17.17 15.06
CA ARG A 559 7.33 -18.42 15.42
C ARG A 559 8.18 -19.22 16.40
N GLY A 560 7.55 -19.82 17.41
CA GLY A 560 8.24 -20.61 18.45
C GLY A 560 8.69 -19.81 19.68
N ALA A 561 8.48 -18.48 19.70
CA ALA A 561 8.75 -17.66 20.88
C ALA A 561 7.56 -17.61 21.87
N ALA A 562 6.60 -18.53 21.76
CA ALA A 562 5.48 -18.61 22.70
C ALA A 562 6.00 -18.81 24.12
N GLY A 563 5.71 -17.83 25.00
CA GLY A 563 6.17 -17.82 26.40
C GLY A 563 7.56 -17.23 26.65
N ALA A 564 8.32 -16.87 25.60
CA ALA A 564 9.59 -16.14 25.74
C ALA A 564 9.35 -14.63 25.60
N THR A 565 9.94 -13.86 26.51
CA THR A 565 9.98 -12.40 26.37
C THR A 565 10.88 -12.05 25.19
N VAL A 566 10.32 -11.50 24.13
CA VAL A 566 11.08 -11.05 22.95
C VAL A 566 11.31 -9.56 23.05
N VAL A 567 12.52 -9.11 22.76
CA VAL A 567 12.90 -7.70 22.71
C VAL A 567 13.37 -7.38 21.29
N ALA A 568 12.82 -6.32 20.71
CA ALA A 568 13.29 -5.74 19.46
C ALA A 568 14.31 -4.64 19.76
N GLU A 569 15.48 -4.74 19.18
CA GLU A 569 16.52 -3.71 19.20
C GLU A 569 16.42 -2.92 17.89
N ALA A 570 16.06 -1.64 18.00
CA ALA A 570 15.92 -0.72 16.89
C ALA A 570 17.28 -0.26 16.33
N PRO A 571 17.35 0.35 15.14
CA PRO A 571 18.58 0.89 14.57
C PRO A 571 19.31 1.89 15.48
N SER A 572 18.56 2.70 16.23
CA SER A 572 19.09 3.64 17.25
C SER A 572 19.64 2.95 18.52
N GLY A 573 19.52 1.61 18.64
CA GLY A 573 19.88 0.87 19.86
C GLY A 573 18.76 0.82 20.91
N LEU A 574 17.61 1.44 20.65
CA LEU A 574 16.46 1.39 21.56
C LEU A 574 15.92 -0.03 21.66
N ARG A 575 15.77 -0.53 22.89
CA ARG A 575 15.20 -1.84 23.16
C ARG A 575 13.72 -1.73 23.48
N ILE A 576 12.89 -2.37 22.64
CA ILE A 576 11.45 -2.31 22.70
C ILE A 576 10.91 -3.71 23.01
N PRO A 577 10.21 -3.93 24.13
CA PRO A 577 9.59 -5.23 24.40
C PRO A 577 8.47 -5.50 23.38
N VAL A 578 8.50 -6.69 22.79
CA VAL A 578 7.46 -7.13 21.85
C VAL A 578 6.26 -7.61 22.67
N ARG A 579 5.20 -6.80 22.68
CA ARG A 579 3.98 -7.06 23.47
C ARG A 579 2.87 -7.59 22.55
N ASP A 580 1.95 -8.34 23.15
CA ASP A 580 0.72 -8.70 22.46
C ASP A 580 -0.06 -7.44 22.11
N SER A 581 -0.41 -7.30 20.84
CA SER A 581 -1.22 -6.18 20.35
C SER A 581 -2.62 -6.67 20.00
N VAL A 582 -3.60 -5.80 20.20
CA VAL A 582 -5.01 -6.08 19.86
C VAL A 582 -5.10 -6.44 18.36
N GLY A 583 -5.61 -7.65 18.05
CA GLY A 583 -5.78 -8.15 16.69
C GLY A 583 -4.63 -9.01 16.16
N THR A 584 -3.54 -9.22 16.90
CA THR A 584 -2.48 -10.17 16.53
C THR A 584 -2.41 -11.30 17.56
N ALA A 585 -2.35 -12.54 17.08
CA ALA A 585 -2.14 -13.72 17.93
C ALA A 585 -0.70 -13.79 18.50
N ARG A 586 0.14 -12.77 18.27
CA ARG A 586 1.55 -12.68 18.64
C ARG A 586 1.90 -11.25 18.97
N GLY A 587 2.87 -11.10 19.88
CA GLY A 587 3.43 -9.79 20.17
C GLY A 587 3.99 -9.12 18.92
N ALA A 588 3.79 -7.81 18.82
CA ALA A 588 4.28 -7.02 17.70
C ALA A 588 4.84 -5.67 18.19
N VAL A 589 5.76 -5.12 17.38
CA VAL A 589 6.34 -3.79 17.62
C VAL A 589 6.25 -2.96 16.35
N PRO A 590 5.84 -1.68 16.41
CA PRO A 590 5.83 -0.81 15.26
C PRO A 590 7.27 -0.42 14.86
N LEU A 591 7.57 -0.50 13.57
CA LEU A 591 8.84 -0.04 13.00
C LEU A 591 8.82 1.48 12.90
N ARG A 592 9.58 2.18 13.72
CA ARG A 592 9.58 3.65 13.79
C ARG A 592 10.77 4.31 13.12
N GLU A 593 11.78 3.54 12.74
CA GLU A 593 13.05 4.00 12.16
C GLU A 593 13.41 3.15 10.95
N ALA A 594 14.08 3.74 9.96
CA ALA A 594 14.69 2.97 8.88
C ALA A 594 16.00 2.34 9.35
N GLY A 595 16.26 1.11 8.93
CA GLY A 595 17.46 0.35 9.32
C GLY A 595 17.14 -1.09 9.70
N PHE A 596 18.08 -1.73 10.38
CA PHE A 596 17.97 -3.14 10.77
C PHE A 596 17.47 -3.30 12.20
N TYR A 597 16.33 -3.94 12.36
CA TYR A 597 15.83 -4.37 13.66
C TYR A 597 16.35 -5.79 13.98
N THR A 598 16.77 -6.01 15.22
CA THR A 598 17.20 -7.32 15.71
C THR A 598 16.22 -7.81 16.78
N LEU A 599 15.58 -8.96 16.55
CA LEU A 599 14.74 -9.61 17.55
C LEU A 599 15.59 -10.57 18.37
N ARG A 600 15.57 -10.42 19.69
CA ARG A 600 16.27 -11.30 20.64
C ARG A 600 15.28 -11.88 21.64
N ALA A 601 15.40 -13.17 21.94
CA ALA A 601 14.75 -13.71 23.13
C ALA A 601 15.48 -13.13 24.35
N ALA A 602 14.72 -12.53 25.27
CA ALA A 602 15.28 -12.18 26.56
C ALA A 602 15.49 -13.49 27.32
N GLY A 603 16.74 -13.82 27.60
CA GLY A 603 17.13 -14.96 28.43
C GLY A 603 16.69 -14.78 29.85
#